data_aff7cb870f63ed2d61d050d70dddba2a
#
_entry.id   aff7cb870f63ed2d61d050d70dddba2a
#
_cell.length_a   1.000
_cell.length_b   1.000
_cell.length_c   1.000
_cell.angle_alpha   90.00
_cell.angle_beta   90.00
_cell.angle_gamma   90.00
#
_symmetry.space_group_name_H-M   'P 1'
#
loop_
_entity.id
_entity.type
_entity.pdbx_description
1 polymer ?
#
loop_
_entity_poly.entity_id
_entity_poly.type
_entity_poly.pdbx_seq_one_letter_code
_entity_poly.pdbx_strand_id
1 'polypeptide(L)'
;MNIGELEAVARSLVAPGKGILAADESAPTIEKRFKAIDLPSTEENRRGYRDLLFTTPGVSEFISGVILYDETIRQRSADGTPFTKGLERQGIVPGIKVDEGAKALIGFPGEKITEGLDGLRGRLPEYRALGARFAKWRAVIDIGQGIPTRYCIRANAHALARYAALCQEAGLVPIVEPEVLMDGGHTIERCEEVTTEVLSLVYAELTAHRVGIEGTLLKPNMVVSGKECPVQADASQVAEATVRTLRRVVPPAVPGIVFLSGGQTPRQATENLSAMNAMGSHPWELSFSYGRALQDPVLRAWKGQAANVPAAKKAFFHRSKLNGAARYGKYSPDMEEVA
;
A
#
# COMPACT_ATOMS: atom_id res chain seq x y z
N MET A 1 14.89 20.58 -5.15
CA MET A 1 14.55 19.15 -5.06
C MET A 1 15.82 18.34 -5.28
N ASN A 2 16.21 17.50 -4.33
CA ASN A 2 17.36 16.60 -4.48
C ASN A 2 16.81 15.20 -4.84
N ILE A 3 16.81 14.85 -6.13
CA ILE A 3 16.25 13.57 -6.60
C ILE A 3 17.05 12.39 -6.06
N GLY A 4 18.36 12.51 -5.85
CA GLY A 4 19.19 11.45 -5.30
C GLY A 4 18.84 11.07 -3.86
N GLU A 5 18.41 12.04 -3.03
CA GLU A 5 17.90 11.75 -1.69
C GLU A 5 16.56 11.01 -1.75
N LEU A 6 15.66 11.41 -2.65
CA LEU A 6 14.38 10.73 -2.85
C LEU A 6 14.58 9.30 -3.36
N GLU A 7 15.49 9.11 -4.32
CA GLU A 7 15.84 7.77 -4.83
C GLU A 7 16.40 6.88 -3.71
N ALA A 8 17.29 7.39 -2.88
CA ALA A 8 17.85 6.63 -1.76
C ALA A 8 16.76 6.17 -0.78
N VAL A 9 15.80 7.03 -0.45
CA VAL A 9 14.65 6.66 0.38
C VAL A 9 13.76 5.65 -0.33
N ALA A 10 13.42 5.86 -1.60
CA ALA A 10 12.61 4.93 -2.38
C ALA A 10 13.23 3.52 -2.44
N ARG A 11 14.54 3.43 -2.68
CA ARG A 11 15.28 2.15 -2.66
C ARG A 11 15.29 1.51 -1.29
N SER A 12 15.43 2.28 -0.21
CA SER A 12 15.40 1.75 1.15
C SER A 12 14.04 1.12 1.51
N LEU A 13 12.95 1.67 0.97
CA LEU A 13 11.59 1.16 1.17
C LEU A 13 11.37 -0.21 0.50
N VAL A 14 12.10 -0.52 -0.55
CA VAL A 14 12.03 -1.81 -1.26
C VAL A 14 13.28 -2.65 -1.07
N ALA A 15 14.01 -2.45 0.03
CA ALA A 15 15.18 -3.25 0.38
C ALA A 15 14.90 -4.76 0.30
N PRO A 16 15.89 -5.60 -0.02
CA PRO A 16 15.72 -7.04 -0.18
C PRO A 16 15.02 -7.69 1.01
N GLY A 17 14.02 -8.53 0.74
CA GLY A 17 13.23 -9.24 1.75
C GLY A 17 12.26 -8.38 2.55
N LYS A 18 12.17 -7.08 2.28
CA LYS A 18 11.31 -6.15 3.03
C LYS A 18 10.19 -5.56 2.20
N GLY A 19 9.18 -5.04 2.91
CA GLY A 19 8.08 -4.28 2.34
C GLY A 19 7.48 -3.31 3.33
N ILE A 20 6.31 -2.77 3.04
CA ILE A 20 5.70 -1.66 3.76
C ILE A 20 4.44 -2.14 4.50
N LEU A 21 4.31 -1.80 5.77
CA LEU A 21 3.05 -1.90 6.50
C LEU A 21 2.17 -0.69 6.16
N ALA A 22 1.00 -0.91 5.60
CA ALA A 22 -0.03 0.11 5.47
C ALA A 22 -0.89 0.10 6.75
N ALA A 23 -0.61 1.03 7.67
CA ALA A 23 -1.30 1.24 8.93
C ALA A 23 -2.01 2.60 8.96
N ASP A 24 -2.51 2.99 7.79
CA ASP A 24 -3.04 4.32 7.46
C ASP A 24 -4.56 4.38 7.37
N GLU A 25 -5.23 3.43 8.00
CA GLU A 25 -6.70 3.42 8.03
C GLU A 25 -7.23 4.70 8.65
N SER A 26 -8.12 5.37 7.91
CA SER A 26 -8.92 6.49 8.43
C SER A 26 -9.84 6.04 9.55
N ALA A 27 -10.33 6.96 10.38
CA ALA A 27 -11.22 6.65 11.49
C ALA A 27 -12.42 5.74 11.09
N PRO A 28 -13.17 6.01 9.99
CA PRO A 28 -14.25 5.11 9.57
C PRO A 28 -13.76 3.72 9.12
N THR A 29 -12.54 3.63 8.58
CA THR A 29 -11.98 2.35 8.11
C THR A 29 -11.54 1.47 9.27
N ILE A 30 -10.82 2.05 10.25
CA ILE A 30 -10.38 1.28 11.43
C ILE A 30 -11.57 0.90 12.31
N GLU A 31 -12.61 1.73 12.40
CA GLU A 31 -13.85 1.42 13.10
C GLU A 31 -14.52 0.16 12.54
N LYS A 32 -14.63 0.04 11.20
CA LYS A 32 -15.17 -1.17 10.56
C LYS A 32 -14.36 -2.42 10.93
N ARG A 33 -13.03 -2.30 11.04
CA ARG A 33 -12.17 -3.41 11.42
C ARG A 33 -12.34 -3.79 12.89
N PHE A 34 -12.41 -2.79 13.78
CA PHE A 34 -12.61 -3.02 15.20
C PHE A 34 -13.99 -3.59 15.50
N LYS A 35 -15.02 -3.19 14.74
CA LYS A 35 -16.37 -3.77 14.85
C LYS A 35 -16.38 -5.29 14.60
N ALA A 36 -15.50 -5.79 13.74
CA ALA A 36 -15.38 -7.23 13.47
C ALA A 36 -14.79 -8.04 14.66
N ILE A 37 -14.27 -7.37 15.68
CA ILE A 37 -13.73 -7.96 16.91
C ILE A 37 -14.44 -7.38 18.17
N ASP A 38 -15.61 -6.78 17.98
CA ASP A 38 -16.44 -6.15 19.03
C ASP A 38 -15.68 -5.12 19.89
N LEU A 39 -14.74 -4.37 19.28
CA LEU A 39 -13.94 -3.35 19.95
C LEU A 39 -14.42 -1.94 19.58
N PRO A 40 -14.72 -1.06 20.56
CA PRO A 40 -15.00 0.35 20.27
C PRO A 40 -13.80 1.07 19.64
N SER A 41 -14.06 1.90 18.62
CA SER A 41 -13.00 2.68 17.94
C SER A 41 -12.71 3.99 18.71
N THR A 42 -12.25 3.87 19.95
CA THR A 42 -11.75 5.01 20.73
C THR A 42 -10.32 5.38 20.27
N GLU A 43 -9.89 6.61 20.54
CA GLU A 43 -8.52 7.04 20.25
C GLU A 43 -7.49 6.13 20.93
N GLU A 44 -7.73 5.78 22.21
CA GLU A 44 -6.85 4.90 22.97
C GLU A 44 -6.74 3.50 22.38
N ASN A 45 -7.86 2.90 21.92
CA ASN A 45 -7.84 1.60 21.27
C ASN A 45 -7.10 1.67 19.92
N ARG A 46 -7.28 2.75 19.16
CA ARG A 46 -6.53 2.96 17.92
C ARG A 46 -5.05 3.12 18.18
N ARG A 47 -4.68 3.95 19.15
CA ARG A 47 -3.30 4.15 19.59
C ARG A 47 -2.66 2.83 20.06
N GLY A 48 -3.34 2.10 20.94
CA GLY A 48 -2.85 0.82 21.48
C GLY A 48 -2.65 -0.24 20.39
N TYR A 49 -3.54 -0.28 19.40
CA TYR A 49 -3.39 -1.16 18.24
C TYR A 49 -2.16 -0.79 17.39
N ARG A 50 -1.94 0.50 17.13
CA ARG A 50 -0.77 0.97 16.40
C ARG A 50 0.53 0.70 17.18
N ASP A 51 0.51 0.93 18.48
CA ASP A 51 1.64 0.64 19.37
C ASP A 51 2.02 -0.85 19.32
N LEU A 52 1.04 -1.75 19.36
CA LEU A 52 1.26 -3.19 19.21
C LEU A 52 2.02 -3.52 17.93
N LEU A 53 1.59 -2.96 16.78
CA LEU A 53 2.23 -3.20 15.50
C LEU A 53 3.66 -2.64 15.45
N PHE A 54 3.85 -1.38 15.89
CA PHE A 54 5.11 -0.67 15.74
C PHE A 54 6.17 -1.11 16.75
N THR A 55 5.77 -1.75 17.84
CA THR A 55 6.67 -2.29 18.88
C THR A 55 6.82 -3.81 18.82
N THR A 56 6.46 -4.44 17.71
CA THR A 56 6.68 -5.88 17.50
C THR A 56 8.17 -6.15 17.30
N PRO A 57 8.81 -6.94 18.19
CA PRO A 57 10.24 -7.21 18.09
C PRO A 57 10.61 -7.93 16.80
N GLY A 58 11.74 -7.53 16.19
CA GLY A 58 12.31 -8.18 15.01
C GLY A 58 11.56 -7.88 13.69
N VAL A 59 10.42 -7.19 13.71
CA VAL A 59 9.62 -6.94 12.49
C VAL A 59 10.38 -6.11 11.45
N SER A 60 11.35 -5.31 11.88
CA SER A 60 12.23 -4.53 10.99
C SER A 60 13.12 -5.38 10.07
N GLU A 61 13.21 -6.69 10.31
CA GLU A 61 13.83 -7.62 9.36
C GLU A 61 13.02 -7.73 8.06
N PHE A 62 11.69 -7.51 8.13
CA PHE A 62 10.76 -7.70 7.01
C PHE A 62 9.98 -6.44 6.64
N ILE A 63 9.96 -5.42 7.50
CA ILE A 63 9.25 -4.15 7.27
C ILE A 63 10.27 -3.03 7.16
N SER A 64 10.27 -2.38 6.00
CA SER A 64 11.14 -1.23 5.68
C SER A 64 10.48 0.11 5.95
N GLY A 65 9.15 0.18 5.88
CA GLY A 65 8.40 1.41 6.06
C GLY A 65 7.00 1.18 6.62
N VAL A 66 6.43 2.23 7.20
CA VAL A 66 5.05 2.21 7.72
C VAL A 66 4.33 3.45 7.22
N ILE A 67 3.17 3.26 6.57
CA ILE A 67 2.28 4.38 6.22
C ILE A 67 1.41 4.67 7.43
N LEU A 68 1.48 5.88 7.95
CA LEU A 68 0.70 6.35 9.09
C LEU A 68 -0.51 7.15 8.62
N TYR A 69 -1.51 7.27 9.50
CA TYR A 69 -2.62 8.22 9.37
C TYR A 69 -2.29 9.52 10.12
N ASP A 70 -2.98 10.63 9.81
CA ASP A 70 -2.71 11.94 10.43
C ASP A 70 -2.79 11.91 11.96
N GLU A 71 -3.81 11.25 12.55
CA GLU A 71 -3.90 11.03 13.98
C GLU A 71 -2.65 10.30 14.51
N THR A 72 -2.25 9.23 13.84
CA THR A 72 -1.21 8.32 14.31
C THR A 72 0.19 8.93 14.26
N ILE A 73 0.51 9.74 13.25
CA ILE A 73 1.84 10.38 13.16
C ILE A 73 2.09 11.37 14.30
N ARG A 74 1.03 11.86 14.95
CA ARG A 74 1.08 12.78 16.08
C ARG A 74 1.08 12.07 17.44
N GLN A 75 0.79 10.77 17.46
CA GLN A 75 0.68 9.97 18.68
C GLN A 75 2.03 9.42 19.16
N ARG A 76 1.97 8.84 20.34
CA ARG A 76 3.13 8.29 21.06
C ARG A 76 2.87 6.85 21.50
N SER A 77 3.93 6.09 21.61
CA SER A 77 3.96 4.79 22.25
C SER A 77 3.64 4.88 23.75
N ALA A 78 3.37 3.75 24.40
CA ALA A 78 3.09 3.69 25.82
C ALA A 78 4.22 4.24 26.70
N ASP A 79 5.47 4.21 26.22
CA ASP A 79 6.64 4.78 26.90
C ASP A 79 6.83 6.29 26.67
N GLY A 80 5.90 6.94 25.94
CA GLY A 80 5.97 8.36 25.60
C GLY A 80 6.81 8.70 24.35
N THR A 81 7.45 7.73 23.70
CA THR A 81 8.22 7.93 22.48
C THR A 81 7.28 8.24 21.31
N PRO A 82 7.48 9.32 20.51
CA PRO A 82 6.72 9.53 19.28
C PRO A 82 6.83 8.33 18.35
N PHE A 83 5.73 7.89 17.74
CA PHE A 83 5.73 6.70 16.87
C PHE A 83 6.78 6.80 15.76
N THR A 84 6.93 7.98 15.13
CA THR A 84 7.94 8.19 14.09
C THR A 84 9.36 7.95 14.60
N LYS A 85 9.67 8.39 15.82
CA LYS A 85 10.99 8.16 16.43
C LYS A 85 11.22 6.71 16.83
N GLY A 86 10.17 6.03 17.31
CA GLY A 86 10.22 4.59 17.62
C GLY A 86 10.49 3.75 16.35
N LEU A 87 9.87 4.09 15.23
CA LEU A 87 10.10 3.46 13.93
C LEU A 87 11.52 3.74 13.40
N GLU A 88 11.96 5.01 13.40
CA GLU A 88 13.31 5.39 12.96
C GLU A 88 14.41 4.64 13.72
N ARG A 89 14.27 4.48 15.06
CA ARG A 89 15.23 3.70 15.89
C ARG A 89 15.35 2.24 15.47
N GLN A 90 14.31 1.68 14.87
CA GLN A 90 14.29 0.31 14.34
C GLN A 90 14.77 0.24 12.89
N GLY A 91 15.12 1.37 12.26
CA GLY A 91 15.46 1.43 10.85
C GLY A 91 14.23 1.32 9.91
N ILE A 92 13.03 1.56 10.43
CA ILE A 92 11.78 1.58 9.67
C ILE A 92 11.44 3.02 9.30
N VAL A 93 11.23 3.27 8.01
CA VAL A 93 10.94 4.61 7.48
C VAL A 93 9.48 5.00 7.75
N PRO A 94 9.20 6.12 8.44
CA PRO A 94 7.83 6.61 8.59
C PRO A 94 7.32 7.27 7.30
N GLY A 95 6.06 7.02 6.97
CA GLY A 95 5.34 7.66 5.88
C GLY A 95 3.94 8.11 6.30
N ILE A 96 3.24 8.79 5.43
CA ILE A 96 1.95 9.43 5.72
C ILE A 96 0.96 9.29 4.57
N LYS A 97 -0.28 8.89 4.88
CA LYS A 97 -1.41 9.02 3.96
C LYS A 97 -1.86 10.49 3.92
N VAL A 98 -1.89 11.09 2.73
CA VAL A 98 -2.20 12.51 2.56
C VAL A 98 -3.49 12.78 1.78
N ASP A 99 -4.09 11.77 1.14
CA ASP A 99 -5.39 11.90 0.51
C ASP A 99 -6.52 12.00 1.55
N GLU A 100 -7.61 12.67 1.18
CA GLU A 100 -8.82 12.86 2.00
C GLU A 100 -9.96 11.89 1.60
N GLY A 101 -9.62 10.88 0.83
CA GLY A 101 -10.51 9.79 0.43
C GLY A 101 -11.21 10.01 -0.91
N ALA A 102 -11.71 8.90 -1.44
CA ALA A 102 -12.45 8.88 -2.69
C ALA A 102 -13.89 9.37 -2.51
N LYS A 103 -14.34 10.25 -3.40
CA LYS A 103 -15.68 10.82 -3.47
C LYS A 103 -16.32 10.49 -4.81
N ALA A 104 -17.62 10.64 -4.92
CA ALA A 104 -18.31 10.47 -6.18
C ALA A 104 -17.79 11.46 -7.23
N LEU A 105 -17.48 10.97 -8.42
CA LEU A 105 -17.13 11.82 -9.56
C LEU A 105 -18.41 12.41 -10.16
N ILE A 106 -18.58 13.74 -10.03
CA ILE A 106 -19.80 14.43 -10.47
C ILE A 106 -20.02 14.22 -11.98
N GLY A 107 -21.22 13.78 -12.34
CA GLY A 107 -21.62 13.51 -13.72
C GLY A 107 -21.22 12.11 -14.23
N PHE A 108 -20.57 11.28 -13.41
CA PHE A 108 -20.12 9.93 -13.77
C PHE A 108 -20.57 8.91 -12.72
N PRO A 109 -21.81 8.40 -12.82
CA PRO A 109 -22.37 7.48 -11.84
C PRO A 109 -21.49 6.22 -11.63
N GLY A 110 -21.25 5.85 -10.36
CA GLY A 110 -20.41 4.70 -10.00
C GLY A 110 -18.91 4.96 -10.01
N GLU A 111 -18.45 6.09 -10.54
CA GLU A 111 -17.04 6.44 -10.58
C GLU A 111 -16.64 7.41 -9.46
N LYS A 112 -15.35 7.44 -9.13
CA LYS A 112 -14.82 8.19 -7.99
C LYS A 112 -13.63 9.06 -8.39
N ILE A 113 -13.46 10.15 -7.65
CA ILE A 113 -12.25 10.98 -7.64
C ILE A 113 -11.72 11.08 -6.22
N THR A 114 -10.42 11.02 -6.04
CA THR A 114 -9.82 11.20 -4.72
C THR A 114 -9.52 12.68 -4.49
N GLU A 115 -9.96 13.18 -3.35
CA GLU A 115 -9.78 14.57 -2.91
C GLU A 115 -8.58 14.70 -1.96
N GLY A 116 -8.18 15.96 -1.66
CA GLY A 116 -7.12 16.27 -0.70
C GLY A 116 -5.93 17.05 -1.28
N LEU A 117 -6.02 17.52 -2.56
CA LEU A 117 -4.98 18.37 -3.15
C LEU A 117 -4.99 19.79 -2.61
N ASP A 118 -6.16 20.29 -2.21
CA ASP A 118 -6.30 21.62 -1.64
C ASP A 118 -5.57 21.70 -0.29
N GLY A 119 -4.71 22.69 -0.14
CA GLY A 119 -3.87 22.85 1.05
C GLY A 119 -2.74 21.83 1.21
N LEU A 120 -2.60 20.84 0.32
CA LEU A 120 -1.58 19.78 0.45
C LEU A 120 -0.16 20.32 0.51
N ARG A 121 0.17 21.36 -0.30
CA ARG A 121 1.48 22.01 -0.28
C ARG A 121 1.85 22.52 1.12
N GLY A 122 0.88 23.01 1.90
CA GLY A 122 1.09 23.45 3.27
C GLY A 122 1.25 22.29 4.28
N ARG A 123 0.52 21.17 4.09
CA ARG A 123 0.56 20.03 5.00
C ARG A 123 1.83 19.18 4.88
N LEU A 124 2.41 19.07 3.69
CA LEU A 124 3.57 18.21 3.45
C LEU A 124 4.82 18.61 4.25
N PRO A 125 5.22 19.91 4.36
CA PRO A 125 6.33 20.31 5.22
C PRO A 125 6.11 19.96 6.70
N GLU A 126 4.88 20.08 7.20
CA GLU A 126 4.53 19.70 8.57
C GLU A 126 4.76 18.20 8.79
N TYR A 127 4.25 17.33 7.89
CA TYR A 127 4.47 15.89 7.99
C TYR A 127 5.94 15.52 7.92
N ARG A 128 6.72 16.20 7.06
CA ARG A 128 8.16 15.99 7.02
C ARG A 128 8.84 16.36 8.35
N ALA A 129 8.44 17.45 8.97
CA ALA A 129 8.94 17.87 10.29
C ALA A 129 8.56 16.87 11.39
N LEU A 130 7.40 16.23 11.31
CA LEU A 130 6.98 15.16 12.20
C LEU A 130 7.75 13.84 11.98
N GLY A 131 8.57 13.73 10.94
CA GLY A 131 9.43 12.59 10.66
C GLY A 131 9.07 11.78 9.42
N ALA A 132 8.00 12.10 8.69
CA ALA A 132 7.69 11.42 7.43
C ALA A 132 8.81 11.60 6.39
N ARG A 133 9.08 10.53 5.63
CA ARG A 133 10.03 10.53 4.50
C ARG A 133 9.39 10.15 3.19
N PHE A 134 8.19 9.60 3.25
CA PHE A 134 7.36 9.30 2.08
C PHE A 134 5.89 9.60 2.36
N ALA A 135 5.13 9.76 1.30
CA ALA A 135 3.69 9.96 1.37
C ALA A 135 2.96 8.92 0.50
N LYS A 136 1.67 8.73 0.74
CA LYS A 136 0.83 7.85 -0.07
C LYS A 136 -0.48 8.54 -0.42
N TRP A 137 -0.92 8.39 -1.67
CA TRP A 137 -2.20 8.83 -2.20
C TRP A 137 -2.84 7.71 -3.01
N ARG A 138 -4.07 7.35 -2.64
CA ARG A 138 -4.84 6.29 -3.30
C ARG A 138 -5.91 6.87 -4.21
N ALA A 139 -5.88 6.53 -5.48
CA ALA A 139 -7.01 6.65 -6.40
C ALA A 139 -7.74 5.30 -6.50
N VAL A 140 -9.05 5.33 -6.72
CA VAL A 140 -9.90 4.14 -6.77
C VAL A 140 -10.63 4.09 -8.10
N ILE A 141 -10.46 3.01 -8.84
CA ILE A 141 -11.04 2.77 -10.17
C ILE A 141 -11.91 1.51 -10.10
N ASP A 142 -13.20 1.67 -10.29
CA ASP A 142 -14.16 0.56 -10.33
C ASP A 142 -14.26 0.00 -11.75
N ILE A 143 -14.43 -1.34 -11.88
CA ILE A 143 -14.77 -2.00 -13.14
C ILE A 143 -16.25 -2.40 -13.10
N GLY A 144 -17.00 -2.00 -14.11
CA GLY A 144 -18.43 -2.29 -14.24
C GLY A 144 -18.92 -2.12 -15.67
N GLN A 145 -20.24 -2.12 -15.84
CA GLN A 145 -20.84 -1.88 -17.16
C GLN A 145 -20.60 -0.43 -17.58
N GLY A 146 -19.81 -0.23 -18.64
CA GLY A 146 -19.47 1.08 -19.17
C GLY A 146 -18.46 1.88 -18.35
N ILE A 147 -17.89 1.32 -17.30
CA ILE A 147 -16.85 1.92 -16.46
C ILE A 147 -15.61 1.00 -16.32
N PRO A 148 -14.42 1.57 -16.07
CA PRO A 148 -14.16 3.00 -15.91
C PRO A 148 -14.27 3.77 -17.23
N THR A 149 -14.73 5.03 -17.16
CA THR A 149 -14.63 5.95 -18.28
C THR A 149 -13.20 6.48 -18.41
N ARG A 150 -12.79 6.81 -19.62
CA ARG A 150 -11.48 7.42 -19.85
C ARG A 150 -11.31 8.75 -19.10
N TYR A 151 -12.42 9.48 -18.87
CA TYR A 151 -12.39 10.71 -18.08
C TYR A 151 -12.04 10.43 -16.61
N CYS A 152 -12.67 9.44 -15.97
CA CYS A 152 -12.37 9.04 -14.62
C CYS A 152 -10.87 8.66 -14.45
N ILE A 153 -10.36 7.84 -15.37
CA ILE A 153 -8.95 7.43 -15.35
C ILE A 153 -8.04 8.66 -15.46
N ARG A 154 -8.29 9.57 -16.42
CA ARG A 154 -7.48 10.78 -16.61
C ARG A 154 -7.53 11.72 -15.40
N ALA A 155 -8.71 11.96 -14.83
CA ALA A 155 -8.87 12.84 -13.68
C ALA A 155 -8.07 12.33 -12.47
N ASN A 156 -8.14 11.02 -12.21
CA ASN A 156 -7.37 10.40 -11.13
C ASN A 156 -5.86 10.37 -11.43
N ALA A 157 -5.45 10.08 -12.68
CA ALA A 157 -4.05 10.13 -13.09
C ALA A 157 -3.44 11.52 -12.90
N HIS A 158 -4.19 12.57 -13.30
CA HIS A 158 -3.80 13.96 -13.09
C HIS A 158 -3.66 14.31 -11.60
N ALA A 159 -4.61 13.90 -10.77
CA ALA A 159 -4.55 14.11 -9.33
C ALA A 159 -3.32 13.44 -8.70
N LEU A 160 -3.03 12.19 -9.08
CA LEU A 160 -1.85 11.43 -8.65
C LEU A 160 -0.55 12.13 -9.05
N ALA A 161 -0.47 12.66 -10.26
CA ALA A 161 0.73 13.36 -10.73
C ALA A 161 0.94 14.71 -10.01
N ARG A 162 -0.12 15.48 -9.77
CA ARG A 162 -0.05 16.71 -8.97
C ARG A 162 0.41 16.43 -7.54
N TYR A 163 -0.18 15.41 -6.92
CA TYR A 163 0.24 14.93 -5.59
C TYR A 163 1.72 14.56 -5.57
N ALA A 164 2.18 13.77 -6.55
CA ALA A 164 3.56 13.31 -6.61
C ALA A 164 4.56 14.48 -6.75
N ALA A 165 4.26 15.45 -7.61
CA ALA A 165 5.08 16.66 -7.77
C ALA A 165 5.17 17.48 -6.47
N LEU A 166 4.06 17.66 -5.75
CA LEU A 166 4.03 18.37 -4.46
C LEU A 166 4.85 17.62 -3.39
N CYS A 167 4.78 16.28 -3.36
CA CYS A 167 5.60 15.48 -2.43
C CYS A 167 7.09 15.68 -2.69
N GLN A 168 7.51 15.59 -3.96
CA GLN A 168 8.92 15.78 -4.30
C GLN A 168 9.40 17.20 -4.02
N GLU A 169 8.59 18.22 -4.23
CA GLU A 169 8.87 19.60 -3.83
C GLU A 169 9.16 19.70 -2.32
N ALA A 170 8.37 18.97 -1.50
CA ALA A 170 8.53 18.92 -0.05
C ALA A 170 9.64 17.96 0.42
N GLY A 171 10.32 17.24 -0.48
CA GLY A 171 11.36 16.26 -0.14
C GLY A 171 10.80 14.97 0.46
N LEU A 172 9.62 14.54 0.02
CA LEU A 172 8.97 13.27 0.36
C LEU A 172 8.87 12.38 -0.88
N VAL A 173 9.14 11.09 -0.73
CA VAL A 173 8.92 10.11 -1.80
C VAL A 173 7.42 9.88 -1.97
N PRO A 174 6.82 10.11 -3.16
CA PRO A 174 5.42 9.76 -3.39
C PRO A 174 5.27 8.27 -3.69
N ILE A 175 4.42 7.58 -2.93
CA ILE A 175 3.85 6.30 -3.33
C ILE A 175 2.58 6.59 -4.10
N VAL A 176 2.60 6.31 -5.40
CA VAL A 176 1.50 6.52 -6.34
C VAL A 176 0.63 5.27 -6.34
N GLU A 177 -0.63 5.37 -5.83
CA GLU A 177 -1.52 4.21 -5.66
C GLU A 177 -2.77 4.31 -6.55
N PRO A 178 -2.68 3.98 -7.86
CA PRO A 178 -3.82 3.83 -8.73
C PRO A 178 -4.43 2.42 -8.58
N GLU A 179 -5.38 2.24 -7.68
CA GLU A 179 -5.99 0.94 -7.43
C GLU A 179 -7.18 0.68 -8.36
N VAL A 180 -7.06 -0.33 -9.20
CA VAL A 180 -8.21 -0.95 -9.87
C VAL A 180 -8.78 -1.99 -8.92
N LEU A 181 -10.06 -1.82 -8.56
CA LEU A 181 -10.72 -2.67 -7.57
C LEU A 181 -11.00 -4.07 -8.12
N MET A 182 -10.87 -5.06 -7.24
CA MET A 182 -11.24 -6.44 -7.54
C MET A 182 -12.71 -6.76 -7.18
N ASP A 183 -13.51 -5.76 -6.84
CA ASP A 183 -14.94 -5.95 -6.59
C ASP A 183 -15.68 -6.18 -7.93
N GLY A 184 -16.78 -6.96 -7.89
CA GLY A 184 -17.55 -7.32 -9.09
C GLY A 184 -17.11 -8.59 -9.81
N GLY A 185 -17.71 -8.85 -10.97
CA GLY A 185 -17.61 -10.12 -11.69
C GLY A 185 -16.71 -10.10 -12.94
N HIS A 186 -15.81 -9.14 -13.06
CA HIS A 186 -14.92 -9.02 -14.23
C HIS A 186 -13.88 -10.14 -14.29
N THR A 187 -13.47 -10.52 -15.50
CA THR A 187 -12.41 -11.50 -15.70
C THR A 187 -11.03 -10.90 -15.49
N ILE A 188 -10.00 -11.75 -15.38
CA ILE A 188 -8.61 -11.31 -15.25
C ILE A 188 -8.15 -10.52 -16.48
N GLU A 189 -8.62 -10.87 -17.67
CA GLU A 189 -8.31 -10.15 -18.91
C GLU A 189 -8.86 -8.72 -18.86
N ARG A 190 -10.09 -8.53 -18.35
CA ARG A 190 -10.66 -7.19 -18.19
C ARG A 190 -9.90 -6.38 -17.15
N CYS A 191 -9.48 -6.99 -16.07
CA CYS A 191 -8.61 -6.35 -15.09
C CYS A 191 -7.26 -5.95 -15.72
N GLU A 192 -6.67 -6.81 -16.56
CA GLU A 192 -5.42 -6.50 -17.29
C GLU A 192 -5.58 -5.29 -18.22
N GLU A 193 -6.65 -5.24 -19.00
CA GLU A 193 -6.94 -4.13 -19.91
C GLU A 193 -7.04 -2.80 -19.15
N VAL A 194 -7.89 -2.76 -18.12
CA VAL A 194 -8.11 -1.55 -17.33
C VAL A 194 -6.84 -1.12 -16.59
N THR A 195 -6.12 -2.06 -15.97
CA THR A 195 -4.87 -1.75 -15.26
C THR A 195 -3.82 -1.21 -16.22
N THR A 196 -3.73 -1.77 -17.44
CA THR A 196 -2.81 -1.28 -18.48
C THR A 196 -3.14 0.16 -18.86
N GLU A 197 -4.41 0.49 -19.11
CA GLU A 197 -4.84 1.85 -19.47
C GLU A 197 -4.58 2.84 -18.32
N VAL A 198 -4.94 2.46 -17.09
CA VAL A 198 -4.73 3.29 -15.88
C VAL A 198 -3.25 3.61 -15.70
N LEU A 199 -2.38 2.61 -15.72
CA LEU A 199 -0.95 2.82 -15.52
C LEU A 199 -0.30 3.63 -16.65
N SER A 200 -0.73 3.40 -17.90
CA SER A 200 -0.25 4.19 -19.05
C SER A 200 -0.56 5.68 -18.89
N LEU A 201 -1.78 6.02 -18.47
CA LEU A 201 -2.18 7.41 -18.25
C LEU A 201 -1.50 8.01 -17.01
N VAL A 202 -1.33 7.24 -15.95
CA VAL A 202 -0.60 7.69 -14.76
C VAL A 202 0.84 8.09 -15.10
N TYR A 203 1.59 7.26 -15.83
CA TYR A 203 2.96 7.59 -16.20
C TYR A 203 3.07 8.72 -17.22
N ALA A 204 2.09 8.85 -18.13
CA ALA A 204 1.99 10.02 -19.01
C ALA A 204 1.82 11.32 -18.21
N GLU A 205 0.93 11.32 -17.21
CA GLU A 205 0.68 12.48 -16.35
C GLU A 205 1.87 12.78 -15.43
N LEU A 206 2.52 11.76 -14.84
CA LEU A 206 3.74 11.93 -14.04
C LEU A 206 4.84 12.61 -14.86
N THR A 207 5.02 12.18 -16.11
CA THR A 207 6.00 12.78 -17.04
C THR A 207 5.63 14.23 -17.37
N ALA A 208 4.37 14.50 -17.68
CA ALA A 208 3.87 15.85 -17.98
C ALA A 208 4.06 16.82 -16.79
N HIS A 209 3.95 16.31 -15.56
CA HIS A 209 4.19 17.05 -14.32
C HIS A 209 5.68 17.12 -13.92
N ARG A 210 6.58 16.60 -14.73
CA ARG A 210 8.05 16.58 -14.49
C ARG A 210 8.42 15.92 -13.16
N VAL A 211 7.67 14.87 -12.77
CA VAL A 211 7.99 14.06 -11.60
C VAL A 211 9.24 13.23 -11.88
N GLY A 212 10.23 13.28 -11.00
CA GLY A 212 11.42 12.42 -11.07
C GLY A 212 11.04 10.98 -10.72
N ILE A 213 11.00 10.11 -11.71
CA ILE A 213 10.48 8.74 -11.59
C ILE A 213 11.31 7.89 -10.62
N GLU A 214 12.63 8.10 -10.58
CA GLU A 214 13.57 7.44 -9.67
C GLU A 214 13.27 7.72 -8.18
N GLY A 215 12.63 8.84 -7.92
CA GLY A 215 12.19 9.25 -6.57
C GLY A 215 10.74 8.90 -6.27
N THR A 216 10.16 7.86 -6.90
CA THR A 216 8.77 7.42 -6.67
C THR A 216 8.72 5.93 -6.34
N LEU A 217 7.59 5.47 -5.78
CA LEU A 217 7.20 4.07 -5.78
C LEU A 217 5.80 3.93 -6.37
N LEU A 218 5.56 2.84 -7.09
CA LEU A 218 4.23 2.47 -7.57
C LEU A 218 3.56 1.50 -6.59
N LYS A 219 2.30 1.75 -6.24
CA LYS A 219 1.48 0.83 -5.44
C LYS A 219 0.22 0.43 -6.21
N PRO A 220 0.31 -0.53 -7.12
CA PRO A 220 -0.81 -0.99 -7.91
C PRO A 220 -1.53 -2.16 -7.24
N ASN A 221 -2.73 -2.48 -7.76
CA ASN A 221 -3.31 -3.81 -7.62
C ASN A 221 -2.48 -4.85 -8.38
N MET A 222 -2.61 -6.12 -7.99
CA MET A 222 -2.28 -7.23 -8.87
C MET A 222 -3.41 -7.39 -9.89
N VAL A 223 -3.10 -7.92 -11.07
CA VAL A 223 -4.12 -8.24 -12.09
C VAL A 223 -4.79 -9.54 -11.69
N VAL A 224 -6.06 -9.45 -11.27
CA VAL A 224 -6.81 -10.56 -10.69
C VAL A 224 -8.23 -10.63 -11.28
N SER A 225 -8.87 -11.79 -11.19
CA SER A 225 -10.30 -11.91 -11.42
C SER A 225 -11.07 -11.11 -10.35
N GLY A 226 -12.21 -10.54 -10.72
CA GLY A 226 -13.14 -9.94 -9.76
C GLY A 226 -13.63 -10.98 -8.75
N LYS A 227 -13.96 -10.55 -7.53
CA LYS A 227 -14.38 -11.46 -6.45
C LYS A 227 -15.61 -12.30 -6.79
N GLU A 228 -16.50 -11.77 -7.62
CA GLU A 228 -17.75 -12.40 -8.05
C GLU A 228 -17.59 -13.12 -9.40
N CYS A 229 -16.40 -13.10 -10.00
CA CYS A 229 -16.13 -13.82 -11.24
C CYS A 229 -16.19 -15.33 -10.98
N PRO A 230 -16.98 -16.10 -11.75
CA PRO A 230 -17.10 -17.54 -11.56
C PRO A 230 -15.79 -18.30 -11.83
N VAL A 231 -14.90 -17.72 -12.64
CA VAL A 231 -13.56 -18.26 -12.93
C VAL A 231 -12.50 -17.44 -12.23
N GLN A 232 -11.91 -18.02 -11.20
CA GLN A 232 -10.83 -17.39 -10.44
C GLN A 232 -9.48 -17.81 -11.02
N ALA A 233 -8.64 -16.81 -11.31
CA ALA A 233 -7.27 -17.06 -11.76
C ALA A 233 -6.40 -17.58 -10.60
N ASP A 234 -5.55 -18.54 -10.90
CA ASP A 234 -4.55 -19.05 -9.95
C ASP A 234 -3.32 -18.11 -9.84
N ALA A 235 -2.41 -18.43 -8.91
CA ALA A 235 -1.25 -17.58 -8.64
C ALA A 235 -0.31 -17.44 -9.85
N SER A 236 -0.19 -18.45 -10.71
CA SER A 236 0.62 -18.40 -11.94
C SER A 236 0.01 -17.44 -12.95
N GLN A 237 -1.28 -17.54 -13.19
CA GLN A 237 -2.04 -16.67 -14.10
C GLN A 237 -2.00 -15.21 -13.63
N VAL A 238 -2.18 -14.99 -12.34
CA VAL A 238 -2.07 -13.64 -11.73
C VAL A 238 -0.67 -13.08 -11.90
N ALA A 239 0.37 -13.86 -11.64
CA ALA A 239 1.75 -13.45 -11.79
C ALA A 239 2.09 -13.09 -13.24
N GLU A 240 1.72 -13.94 -14.20
CA GLU A 240 1.94 -13.71 -15.62
C GLU A 240 1.25 -12.44 -16.12
N ALA A 241 -0.04 -12.28 -15.82
CA ALA A 241 -0.83 -11.13 -16.26
C ALA A 241 -0.29 -9.83 -15.61
N THR A 242 0.01 -9.87 -14.32
CA THR A 242 0.54 -8.71 -13.60
C THR A 242 1.91 -8.27 -14.13
N VAL A 243 2.86 -9.20 -14.23
CA VAL A 243 4.22 -8.88 -14.71
C VAL A 243 4.18 -8.43 -16.17
N ARG A 244 3.36 -9.05 -17.02
CA ARG A 244 3.16 -8.65 -18.42
C ARG A 244 2.63 -7.21 -18.51
N THR A 245 1.61 -6.86 -17.72
CA THR A 245 1.08 -5.50 -17.63
C THR A 245 2.17 -4.50 -17.24
N LEU A 246 2.87 -4.78 -16.14
CA LEU A 246 3.92 -3.89 -15.63
C LEU A 246 5.04 -3.66 -16.64
N ARG A 247 5.51 -4.72 -17.32
CA ARG A 247 6.55 -4.62 -18.35
C ARG A 247 6.15 -3.77 -19.55
N ARG A 248 4.85 -3.67 -19.85
CA ARG A 248 4.34 -2.86 -20.95
C ARG A 248 4.31 -1.38 -20.64
N VAL A 249 4.05 -1.00 -19.38
CA VAL A 249 3.66 0.39 -19.09
C VAL A 249 4.45 1.05 -17.95
N VAL A 250 5.18 0.31 -17.12
CA VAL A 250 5.94 0.90 -16.00
C VAL A 250 7.39 1.15 -16.42
N PRO A 251 7.90 2.39 -16.33
CA PRO A 251 9.28 2.70 -16.65
C PRO A 251 10.28 1.91 -15.79
N PRO A 252 11.36 1.38 -16.35
CA PRO A 252 12.43 0.71 -15.61
C PRO A 252 13.11 1.57 -14.54
N ALA A 253 13.00 2.89 -14.65
CA ALA A 253 13.57 3.86 -13.72
C ALA A 253 12.87 3.88 -12.35
N VAL A 254 11.65 3.30 -12.22
CA VAL A 254 10.96 3.16 -10.94
C VAL A 254 11.75 2.20 -10.05
N PRO A 255 12.15 2.58 -8.82
CA PRO A 255 12.94 1.69 -7.96
C PRO A 255 12.19 0.43 -7.53
N GLY A 256 10.89 0.53 -7.33
CA GLY A 256 10.10 -0.62 -6.88
C GLY A 256 8.59 -0.45 -7.01
N ILE A 257 7.95 -1.60 -7.02
CA ILE A 257 6.49 -1.78 -7.08
C ILE A 257 6.06 -2.47 -5.79
N VAL A 258 5.25 -1.77 -4.99
CA VAL A 258 4.82 -2.22 -3.67
C VAL A 258 3.32 -2.53 -3.71
N PHE A 259 2.95 -3.75 -4.08
CA PHE A 259 1.55 -4.12 -4.30
C PHE A 259 0.66 -3.87 -3.09
N LEU A 260 -0.56 -3.42 -3.34
CA LEU A 260 -1.64 -3.49 -2.35
C LEU A 260 -2.18 -4.93 -2.27
N SER A 261 -2.81 -5.29 -1.16
CA SER A 261 -3.47 -6.61 -1.03
C SER A 261 -4.91 -6.61 -1.55
N GLY A 262 -5.55 -5.45 -1.63
CA GLY A 262 -6.93 -5.32 -2.08
C GLY A 262 -7.89 -6.16 -1.26
N GLY A 263 -8.69 -6.97 -1.93
CA GLY A 263 -9.60 -7.94 -1.32
C GLY A 263 -9.06 -9.36 -1.23
N GLN A 264 -7.80 -9.60 -1.57
CA GLN A 264 -7.16 -10.91 -1.44
C GLN A 264 -7.01 -11.31 0.03
N THR A 265 -7.11 -12.61 0.30
CA THR A 265 -6.75 -13.14 1.62
C THR A 265 -5.25 -12.94 1.90
N PRO A 266 -4.81 -12.96 3.17
CA PRO A 266 -3.39 -12.89 3.51
C PRO A 266 -2.53 -13.90 2.75
N ARG A 267 -3.01 -15.13 2.62
CA ARG A 267 -2.34 -16.22 1.89
C ARG A 267 -2.25 -15.92 0.39
N GLN A 268 -3.38 -15.62 -0.25
CA GLN A 268 -3.40 -15.31 -1.69
C GLN A 268 -2.45 -14.15 -2.06
N ALA A 269 -2.46 -13.06 -1.28
CA ALA A 269 -1.57 -11.94 -1.53
C ALA A 269 -0.08 -12.33 -1.44
N THR A 270 0.27 -13.23 -0.50
CA THR A 270 1.63 -13.75 -0.34
C THR A 270 2.00 -14.71 -1.46
N GLU A 271 1.11 -15.64 -1.84
CA GLU A 271 1.30 -16.59 -2.94
C GLU A 271 1.52 -15.87 -4.28
N ASN A 272 0.66 -14.91 -4.61
CA ASN A 272 0.75 -14.12 -5.83
C ASN A 272 2.06 -13.33 -5.89
N LEU A 273 2.46 -12.67 -4.78
CA LEU A 273 3.74 -11.97 -4.72
C LEU A 273 4.92 -12.93 -4.92
N SER A 274 4.87 -14.11 -4.30
CA SER A 274 5.91 -15.12 -4.43
C SER A 274 6.02 -15.63 -5.87
N ALA A 275 4.87 -15.92 -6.50
CA ALA A 275 4.83 -16.38 -7.89
C ALA A 275 5.46 -15.35 -8.84
N MET A 276 5.17 -14.05 -8.68
CA MET A 276 5.79 -13.00 -9.50
C MET A 276 7.31 -12.93 -9.30
N ASN A 277 7.80 -13.01 -8.05
CA ASN A 277 9.23 -12.98 -7.78
C ASN A 277 9.96 -14.25 -8.23
N ALA A 278 9.27 -15.39 -8.33
CA ALA A 278 9.82 -16.64 -8.87
C ALA A 278 9.99 -16.64 -10.39
N MET A 279 9.38 -15.70 -11.12
CA MET A 279 9.51 -15.58 -12.59
C MET A 279 10.91 -15.08 -13.06
N GLY A 280 11.83 -14.81 -12.14
CA GLY A 280 13.17 -14.34 -12.43
C GLY A 280 13.35 -12.84 -12.21
N SER A 281 14.36 -12.24 -12.86
CA SER A 281 14.70 -10.82 -12.67
C SER A 281 13.71 -9.88 -13.32
N HIS A 282 13.42 -8.80 -12.62
CA HIS A 282 12.62 -7.67 -13.10
C HIS A 282 13.44 -6.39 -13.06
N PRO A 283 13.09 -5.34 -13.84
CA PRO A 283 13.76 -4.04 -13.74
C PRO A 283 13.50 -3.33 -12.42
N TRP A 284 12.45 -3.71 -11.71
CA TRP A 284 12.02 -3.15 -10.41
C TRP A 284 12.09 -4.20 -9.30
N GLU A 285 12.21 -3.76 -8.09
CA GLU A 285 11.91 -4.59 -6.93
C GLU A 285 10.40 -4.82 -6.84
N LEU A 286 9.94 -6.08 -6.82
CA LEU A 286 8.53 -6.42 -6.58
C LEU A 286 8.34 -6.71 -5.10
N SER A 287 7.61 -5.83 -4.42
CA SER A 287 7.43 -5.86 -2.96
C SER A 287 5.96 -5.70 -2.58
N PHE A 288 5.69 -5.53 -1.30
CA PHE A 288 4.36 -5.37 -0.75
C PHE A 288 4.21 -4.06 0.02
N SER A 289 3.00 -3.50 -0.01
CA SER A 289 2.53 -2.46 0.91
C SER A 289 1.14 -2.86 1.38
N TYR A 290 1.11 -3.83 2.30
CA TYR A 290 -0.12 -4.47 2.71
C TYR A 290 -0.73 -3.85 3.96
N GLY A 291 -2.06 -3.68 3.93
CA GLY A 291 -2.89 -3.38 5.08
C GLY A 291 -3.51 -4.66 5.63
N ARG A 292 -4.66 -5.07 5.06
CA ARG A 292 -5.43 -6.24 5.51
C ARG A 292 -4.62 -7.54 5.53
N ALA A 293 -3.87 -7.82 4.50
CA ALA A 293 -3.09 -9.06 4.42
C ALA A 293 -2.05 -9.22 5.53
N LEU A 294 -1.54 -8.12 6.10
CA LEU A 294 -0.69 -8.17 7.30
C LEU A 294 -1.49 -8.12 8.60
N GLN A 295 -2.58 -7.34 8.66
CA GLN A 295 -3.24 -6.97 9.91
C GLN A 295 -4.42 -7.86 10.31
N ASP A 296 -5.12 -8.54 9.36
CA ASP A 296 -6.28 -9.37 9.69
C ASP A 296 -5.95 -10.51 10.67
N PRO A 297 -4.85 -11.26 10.54
CA PRO A 297 -4.44 -12.25 11.54
C PRO A 297 -4.13 -11.62 12.90
N VAL A 298 -3.55 -10.42 12.90
CA VAL A 298 -3.22 -9.66 14.13
C VAL A 298 -4.49 -9.29 14.90
N LEU A 299 -5.48 -8.71 14.21
CA LEU A 299 -6.76 -8.32 14.81
C LEU A 299 -7.49 -9.52 15.40
N ARG A 300 -7.51 -10.66 14.65
CA ARG A 300 -8.10 -11.92 15.13
C ARG A 300 -7.40 -12.48 16.37
N ALA A 301 -6.09 -12.35 16.45
CA ALA A 301 -5.32 -12.77 17.63
C ALA A 301 -5.48 -11.81 18.80
N TRP A 302 -5.50 -10.50 18.55
CA TRP A 302 -5.55 -9.47 19.58
C TRP A 302 -6.91 -9.36 20.29
N LYS A 303 -8.01 -9.27 19.53
CA LYS A 303 -9.39 -9.08 20.03
C LYS A 303 -9.54 -7.90 21.00
N GLY A 304 -8.67 -6.89 20.91
CA GLY A 304 -8.71 -5.73 21.82
C GLY A 304 -8.27 -6.01 23.26
N GLN A 305 -7.70 -7.17 23.55
CA GLN A 305 -7.36 -7.62 24.91
C GLN A 305 -5.87 -7.50 25.19
N ALA A 306 -5.49 -6.90 26.30
CA ALA A 306 -4.09 -6.75 26.70
C ALA A 306 -3.37 -8.10 26.85
N ALA A 307 -4.04 -9.12 27.37
CA ALA A 307 -3.50 -10.47 27.52
C ALA A 307 -3.11 -11.13 26.18
N ASN A 308 -3.73 -10.70 25.08
CA ASN A 308 -3.50 -11.25 23.74
C ASN A 308 -2.38 -10.51 22.96
N VAL A 309 -1.82 -9.44 23.49
CA VAL A 309 -0.76 -8.66 22.80
C VAL A 309 0.41 -9.52 22.36
N PRO A 310 0.96 -10.47 23.17
CA PRO A 310 2.05 -11.33 22.72
C PRO A 310 1.68 -12.20 21.52
N ALA A 311 0.48 -12.79 21.52
CA ALA A 311 -0.01 -13.62 20.41
C ALA A 311 -0.23 -12.78 19.13
N ALA A 312 -0.75 -11.56 19.28
CA ALA A 312 -0.94 -10.64 18.16
C ALA A 312 0.39 -10.19 17.55
N LYS A 313 1.40 -9.89 18.37
CA LYS A 313 2.76 -9.57 17.89
C LYS A 313 3.39 -10.76 17.16
N LYS A 314 3.22 -11.99 17.68
CA LYS A 314 3.67 -13.22 17.02
C LYS A 314 3.01 -13.38 15.65
N ALA A 315 1.70 -13.15 15.55
CA ALA A 315 0.97 -13.22 14.27
C ALA A 315 1.47 -12.16 13.26
N PHE A 316 1.75 -10.94 13.71
CA PHE A 316 2.29 -9.88 12.85
C PHE A 316 3.70 -10.22 12.35
N PHE A 317 4.58 -10.65 13.24
CA PHE A 317 5.94 -11.08 12.88
C PHE A 317 5.89 -12.22 11.86
N HIS A 318 5.08 -13.26 12.11
CA HIS A 318 4.93 -14.40 11.22
C HIS A 318 4.47 -13.97 9.81
N ARG A 319 3.39 -13.17 9.71
CA ARG A 319 2.93 -12.66 8.39
C ARG A 319 3.98 -11.83 7.68
N SER A 320 4.71 -10.99 8.41
CA SER A 320 5.79 -10.18 7.85
C SER A 320 6.92 -11.07 7.30
N LYS A 321 7.30 -12.11 8.04
CA LYS A 321 8.30 -13.10 7.62
C LYS A 321 7.88 -13.83 6.34
N LEU A 322 6.62 -14.27 6.24
CA LEU A 322 6.11 -14.96 5.05
C LEU A 322 6.13 -14.06 3.81
N ASN A 323 5.75 -12.80 3.96
CA ASN A 323 5.86 -11.84 2.87
C ASN A 323 7.31 -11.51 2.54
N GLY A 324 8.22 -11.53 3.52
CA GLY A 324 9.67 -11.46 3.29
C GLY A 324 10.19 -12.62 2.43
N ALA A 325 9.73 -13.85 2.70
CA ALA A 325 10.05 -15.03 1.87
C ALA A 325 9.48 -14.90 0.45
N ALA A 326 8.26 -14.36 0.31
CA ALA A 326 7.64 -14.11 -0.99
C ALA A 326 8.43 -13.10 -1.86
N ARG A 327 9.16 -12.17 -1.23
CA ARG A 327 10.07 -11.25 -1.93
C ARG A 327 11.21 -11.96 -2.69
N TYR A 328 11.52 -13.18 -2.29
CA TYR A 328 12.52 -14.03 -2.92
C TYR A 328 11.91 -15.16 -3.76
N GLY A 329 10.57 -15.19 -3.94
CA GLY A 329 9.89 -16.31 -4.60
C GLY A 329 10.01 -17.63 -3.84
N LYS A 330 10.24 -17.56 -2.51
CA LYS A 330 10.52 -18.73 -1.65
C LYS A 330 9.39 -19.05 -0.66
N TYR A 331 8.27 -18.38 -0.74
CA TYR A 331 7.12 -18.74 0.08
C TYR A 331 6.52 -20.07 -0.38
N SER A 332 6.16 -20.93 0.57
CA SER A 332 5.35 -22.12 0.35
C SER A 332 4.19 -22.20 1.34
N PRO A 333 3.07 -22.86 0.99
CA PRO A 333 1.92 -23.01 1.88
C PRO A 333 2.24 -23.65 3.23
N ASP A 334 3.19 -24.56 3.30
CA ASP A 334 3.61 -25.24 4.54
C ASP A 334 4.19 -24.27 5.58
N MET A 335 4.68 -23.11 5.13
CA MET A 335 5.17 -22.06 6.02
C MET A 335 4.06 -21.42 6.87
N GLU A 336 2.80 -21.57 6.50
CA GLU A 336 1.66 -21.07 7.29
C GLU A 336 1.45 -21.86 8.58
N GLU A 337 1.87 -23.12 8.65
CA GLU A 337 1.63 -24.03 9.76
C GLU A 337 2.58 -23.81 10.95
N VAL A 338 3.63 -23.01 10.78
CA VAL A 338 4.67 -22.75 11.79
C VAL A 338 4.36 -21.50 12.59
N ALA A 339 3.23 -21.47 13.27
CA ALA A 339 2.87 -20.33 14.13
C ALA A 339 3.02 -20.60 15.64
#